data_950af59f460a4fe139d93a0a4e8a5e20
#
_entry.id   950af59f460a4fe139d93a0a4e8a5e20
#
_cell.length_a   1.000
_cell.length_b   1.000
_cell.length_c   1.000
_cell.angle_alpha   90.00
_cell.angle_beta   90.00
_cell.angle_gamma   90.00
#
_symmetry.space_group_name_H-M   'P 1'
#
loop_
_entity.id
_entity.type
_entity.pdbx_description
1 polymer ?
#
loop_
_entity_poly.entity_id
_entity_poly.type
_entity_poly.pdbx_seq_one_letter_code
_entity_poly.pdbx_strand_id
1 'polypeptide(L)'
;KNWKKYAFASASVVALAASLAACGNLSGNNKKAADSGSGEKPVLKMYQIGDKPDNLDELLENANKIIEEKVGAKLDIQYLGWGDYGKKMSVITSSGENYDIAFADNYVVNAQKGAYADLTELYKKEGAELYKALDPAYIKGNTVNGKIYAVPVAANVASSQNFAFNGALLAKYGIDISGVTSYETLEPVLKQIKEKAP
;
A
#
# COMPACT_ATOMS: atom_id res chain seq x y z
N LYS A 1 -24.27 -64.68 -19.72
CA LYS A 1 -25.51 -63.87 -19.45
C LYS A 1 -25.22 -62.74 -18.43
N ASN A 2 -24.09 -62.01 -18.53
CA ASN A 2 -23.83 -60.86 -17.66
C ASN A 2 -22.89 -59.80 -18.31
N TRP A 3 -22.75 -59.78 -19.62
CA TRP A 3 -21.84 -58.85 -20.31
C TRP A 3 -22.36 -57.40 -20.38
N LYS A 4 -23.67 -57.21 -20.29
CA LYS A 4 -24.27 -55.89 -20.37
C LYS A 4 -24.12 -55.02 -19.10
N LYS A 5 -23.68 -55.60 -17.97
CA LYS A 5 -23.50 -54.88 -16.72
C LYS A 5 -22.11 -54.24 -16.56
N TYR A 6 -21.13 -54.64 -17.37
CA TYR A 6 -19.77 -54.08 -17.30
C TYR A 6 -19.52 -52.97 -18.33
N ALA A 7 -20.37 -52.81 -19.32
CA ALA A 7 -20.24 -51.76 -20.31
C ALA A 7 -20.62 -50.38 -19.81
N PHE A 8 -21.46 -50.27 -18.76
CA PHE A 8 -21.83 -48.98 -18.15
C PHE A 8 -20.87 -48.51 -17.07
N ALA A 9 -20.08 -49.39 -16.49
CA ALA A 9 -19.10 -49.01 -15.45
C ALA A 9 -17.81 -48.41 -16.03
N SER A 10 -17.46 -48.78 -17.27
CA SER A 10 -16.25 -48.25 -17.93
C SER A 10 -16.42 -46.88 -18.57
N ALA A 11 -17.64 -46.49 -18.94
CA ALA A 11 -17.91 -45.16 -19.50
C ALA A 11 -17.88 -44.03 -18.44
N SER A 12 -18.22 -44.37 -17.18
CA SER A 12 -18.25 -43.38 -16.09
C SER A 12 -16.86 -43.04 -15.56
N VAL A 13 -15.88 -43.96 -15.67
CA VAL A 13 -14.49 -43.72 -15.18
C VAL A 13 -13.70 -42.86 -16.17
N VAL A 14 -13.99 -42.95 -17.48
CA VAL A 14 -13.31 -42.11 -18.49
C VAL A 14 -13.80 -40.65 -18.43
N ALA A 15 -15.04 -40.42 -18.04
CA ALA A 15 -15.58 -39.05 -17.92
C ALA A 15 -15.04 -38.32 -16.69
N LEU A 16 -14.63 -39.00 -15.59
CA LEU A 16 -14.00 -38.39 -14.44
C LEU A 16 -12.51 -38.10 -14.65
N ALA A 17 -11.83 -38.83 -15.52
CA ALA A 17 -10.40 -38.58 -15.80
C ALA A 17 -10.18 -37.35 -16.70
N ALA A 18 -11.17 -36.94 -17.49
CA ALA A 18 -11.08 -35.77 -18.36
C ALA A 18 -11.29 -34.44 -17.58
N SER A 19 -11.90 -34.48 -16.39
CA SER A 19 -12.10 -33.27 -15.55
C SER A 19 -10.94 -32.93 -14.63
N LEU A 20 -9.97 -33.85 -14.43
CA LEU A 20 -8.77 -33.58 -13.65
C LEU A 20 -7.58 -33.03 -14.46
N ALA A 21 -7.68 -33.01 -15.78
CA ALA A 21 -6.63 -32.44 -16.64
C ALA A 21 -6.71 -30.91 -16.79
N ALA A 22 -7.75 -30.27 -16.25
CA ALA A 22 -7.92 -28.80 -16.32
C ALA A 22 -7.30 -28.01 -15.15
N CYS A 23 -6.73 -28.70 -14.12
CA CYS A 23 -6.15 -28.05 -12.95
C CYS A 23 -4.64 -28.22 -12.80
N GLY A 24 -3.92 -28.55 -13.85
CA GLY A 24 -2.48 -28.84 -13.81
C GLY A 24 -1.65 -28.00 -14.74
N ASN A 25 -1.72 -26.66 -14.64
CA ASN A 25 -0.68 -25.81 -15.22
C ASN A 25 -0.53 -24.50 -14.45
N LEU A 26 -0.12 -24.61 -13.18
CA LEU A 26 0.45 -23.52 -12.40
C LEU A 26 1.98 -23.67 -12.39
N SER A 27 2.58 -23.61 -13.56
CA SER A 27 4.02 -23.41 -13.69
C SER A 27 4.24 -22.11 -14.43
N GLY A 28 5.04 -21.24 -13.79
CA GLY A 28 5.26 -19.88 -14.18
C GLY A 28 5.50 -19.69 -15.67
N ASN A 29 4.68 -18.85 -16.23
CA ASN A 29 5.00 -18.22 -17.48
C ASN A 29 4.51 -16.77 -17.40
N ASN A 30 5.47 -15.85 -17.38
CA ASN A 30 5.26 -14.45 -17.71
C ASN A 30 4.49 -14.39 -19.04
N LYS A 31 3.17 -14.43 -18.97
CA LYS A 31 2.39 -13.94 -20.09
C LYS A 31 2.54 -12.44 -20.12
N LYS A 32 3.28 -11.95 -21.12
CA LYS A 32 3.12 -10.60 -21.65
C LYS A 32 1.66 -10.21 -21.48
N ALA A 33 1.44 -9.01 -20.93
CA ALA A 33 0.14 -8.36 -20.97
C ALA A 33 -0.43 -8.62 -22.37
N ALA A 34 -1.57 -9.29 -22.45
CA ALA A 34 -2.28 -9.45 -23.69
C ALA A 34 -2.60 -8.06 -24.18
N ASP A 35 -2.03 -7.71 -25.31
CA ASP A 35 -2.46 -6.60 -26.15
C ASP A 35 -3.92 -6.88 -26.52
N SER A 36 -4.83 -6.42 -25.68
CA SER A 36 -6.24 -6.33 -26.01
C SER A 36 -6.38 -5.11 -26.89
N GLY A 37 -6.44 -5.36 -28.20
CA GLY A 37 -6.63 -4.37 -29.26
C GLY A 37 -8.01 -3.67 -29.24
N SER A 38 -8.46 -3.22 -28.10
CA SER A 38 -9.41 -2.13 -27.95
C SER A 38 -8.59 -0.90 -27.57
N GLY A 39 -8.71 0.21 -28.30
CA GLY A 39 -7.95 1.44 -28.09
C GLY A 39 -8.23 2.14 -26.76
N GLU A 40 -8.73 1.43 -25.76
CA GLU A 40 -9.01 1.88 -24.41
C GLU A 40 -7.80 1.60 -23.51
N LYS A 41 -7.30 2.66 -22.90
CA LYS A 41 -6.13 2.57 -22.01
C LYS A 41 -6.50 1.89 -20.69
N PRO A 42 -5.58 1.11 -20.08
CA PRO A 42 -5.84 0.41 -18.83
C PRO A 42 -6.14 1.39 -17.69
N VAL A 43 -7.07 1.01 -16.82
CA VAL A 43 -7.38 1.74 -15.59
C VAL A 43 -6.72 1.02 -14.42
N LEU A 44 -5.79 1.68 -13.75
CA LEU A 44 -5.09 1.17 -12.58
C LEU A 44 -5.89 1.47 -11.32
N LYS A 45 -6.28 0.44 -10.60
CA LYS A 45 -7.01 0.55 -9.34
C LYS A 45 -6.03 0.76 -8.18
N MET A 46 -6.19 1.87 -7.46
CA MET A 46 -5.35 2.22 -6.32
C MET A 46 -6.17 2.29 -5.03
N TYR A 47 -5.68 1.63 -3.98
CA TYR A 47 -6.19 1.82 -2.62
C TYR A 47 -5.32 2.83 -1.86
N GLN A 48 -5.95 3.91 -1.41
CA GLN A 48 -5.30 5.00 -0.67
C GLN A 48 -5.86 5.06 0.76
N ILE A 49 -4.96 5.21 1.74
CA ILE A 49 -5.37 5.46 3.13
C ILE A 49 -5.74 6.94 3.30
N GLY A 50 -6.84 7.21 3.99
CA GLY A 50 -7.29 8.56 4.31
C GLY A 50 -8.77 8.80 3.98
N ASP A 51 -9.22 10.03 4.16
CA ASP A 51 -10.56 10.46 3.83
C ASP A 51 -10.65 10.87 2.36
N LYS A 52 -11.72 10.48 1.68
CA LYS A 52 -11.96 10.85 0.29
C LYS A 52 -12.16 12.37 0.20
N PRO A 53 -11.37 13.10 -0.61
CA PRO A 53 -11.64 14.52 -0.88
C PRO A 53 -13.00 14.73 -1.57
N ASP A 54 -13.72 15.79 -1.21
CA ASP A 54 -15.03 16.09 -1.80
C ASP A 54 -14.98 16.29 -3.31
N ASN A 55 -13.88 16.85 -3.81
CA ASN A 55 -13.65 17.11 -5.23
C ASN A 55 -12.76 16.06 -5.92
N LEU A 56 -12.74 14.80 -5.42
CA LEU A 56 -11.87 13.74 -5.97
C LEU A 56 -12.09 13.52 -7.47
N ASP A 57 -13.34 13.56 -7.93
CA ASP A 57 -13.66 13.26 -9.32
C ASP A 57 -13.05 14.30 -10.27
N GLU A 58 -13.11 15.60 -9.92
CA GLU A 58 -12.44 16.68 -10.64
C GLU A 58 -10.91 16.56 -10.60
N LEU A 59 -10.35 16.22 -9.42
CA LEU A 59 -8.92 15.99 -9.27
C LEU A 59 -8.44 14.84 -10.15
N LEU A 60 -9.17 13.72 -10.18
CA LEU A 60 -8.83 12.56 -10.99
C LEU A 60 -8.99 12.82 -12.48
N GLU A 61 -10.01 13.58 -12.90
CA GLU A 61 -10.16 13.97 -14.30
C GLU A 61 -8.92 14.74 -14.78
N ASN A 62 -8.46 15.73 -14.01
CA ASN A 62 -7.28 16.52 -14.35
C ASN A 62 -5.97 15.71 -14.25
N ALA A 63 -5.80 14.91 -13.21
CA ALA A 63 -4.63 14.06 -13.04
C ALA A 63 -4.55 13.01 -14.16
N ASN A 64 -5.65 12.38 -14.52
CA ASN A 64 -5.69 11.35 -15.55
C ASN A 64 -5.33 11.87 -16.94
N LYS A 65 -5.59 13.13 -17.26
CA LYS A 65 -5.09 13.73 -18.52
C LYS A 65 -3.57 13.66 -18.62
N ILE A 66 -2.89 13.98 -17.51
CA ILE A 66 -1.41 13.95 -17.43
C ILE A 66 -0.89 12.50 -17.37
N ILE A 67 -1.52 11.65 -16.57
CA ILE A 67 -1.12 10.24 -16.39
C ILE A 67 -1.28 9.48 -17.72
N GLU A 68 -2.39 9.70 -18.40
CA GLU A 68 -2.68 9.08 -19.68
C GLU A 68 -1.68 9.48 -20.77
N GLU A 69 -1.29 10.75 -20.80
CA GLU A 69 -0.27 11.25 -21.73
C GLU A 69 1.11 10.64 -21.42
N LYS A 70 1.51 10.59 -20.16
CA LYS A 70 2.87 10.22 -19.77
C LYS A 70 3.09 8.72 -19.61
N VAL A 71 2.07 7.98 -19.15
CA VAL A 71 2.20 6.55 -18.78
C VAL A 71 1.27 5.64 -19.60
N GLY A 72 0.33 6.20 -20.37
CA GLY A 72 -0.59 5.42 -21.18
C GLY A 72 -1.64 4.65 -20.38
N ALA A 73 -1.92 5.06 -19.14
CA ALA A 73 -2.91 4.44 -18.25
C ALA A 73 -3.75 5.51 -17.56
N LYS A 74 -4.88 5.12 -16.98
CA LYS A 74 -5.70 5.95 -16.07
C LYS A 74 -5.60 5.42 -14.66
N LEU A 75 -5.87 6.27 -13.69
CA LEU A 75 -5.88 5.92 -12.27
C LEU A 75 -7.30 6.03 -11.72
N ASP A 76 -7.74 5.01 -11.01
CA ASP A 76 -8.94 5.01 -10.17
C ASP A 76 -8.52 4.84 -8.71
N ILE A 77 -8.87 5.79 -7.83
CA ILE A 77 -8.45 5.79 -6.43
C ILE A 77 -9.63 5.49 -5.52
N GLN A 78 -9.51 4.43 -4.75
CA GLN A 78 -10.43 4.03 -3.70
C GLN A 78 -9.86 4.42 -2.32
N TYR A 79 -10.51 5.35 -1.63
CA TYR A 79 -10.09 5.77 -0.30
C TYR A 79 -10.64 4.85 0.79
N LEU A 80 -9.78 4.45 1.70
CA LEU A 80 -10.13 3.69 2.90
C LEU A 80 -9.68 4.49 4.13
N GLY A 81 -10.62 4.77 5.05
CA GLY A 81 -10.35 5.59 6.24
C GLY A 81 -9.24 5.03 7.13
N TRP A 82 -8.58 5.90 7.88
CA TRP A 82 -7.44 5.59 8.75
C TRP A 82 -7.69 4.42 9.73
N GLY A 83 -8.91 4.32 10.29
CA GLY A 83 -9.27 3.25 11.23
C GLY A 83 -9.54 1.89 10.59
N ASP A 84 -9.81 1.86 9.29
CA ASP A 84 -10.31 0.67 8.58
C ASP A 84 -9.31 0.10 7.57
N TYR A 85 -8.33 0.90 7.13
CA TYR A 85 -7.43 0.54 6.05
C TYR A 85 -6.81 -0.84 6.21
N GLY A 86 -6.13 -1.09 7.32
CA GLY A 86 -5.44 -2.36 7.55
C GLY A 86 -6.38 -3.57 7.53
N LYS A 87 -7.58 -3.45 8.12
CA LYS A 87 -8.58 -4.53 8.13
C LYS A 87 -9.11 -4.82 6.74
N LYS A 88 -9.49 -3.78 5.99
CA LYS A 88 -10.01 -3.92 4.63
C LYS A 88 -8.95 -4.46 3.67
N MET A 89 -7.73 -3.92 3.71
CA MET A 89 -6.62 -4.42 2.88
C MET A 89 -6.25 -5.85 3.20
N SER A 90 -6.33 -6.29 4.45
CA SER A 90 -6.13 -7.69 4.81
C SER A 90 -7.15 -8.61 4.14
N VAL A 91 -8.42 -8.20 4.06
CA VAL A 91 -9.47 -8.95 3.36
C VAL A 91 -9.23 -8.95 1.85
N ILE A 92 -9.00 -7.78 1.25
CA ILE A 92 -8.73 -7.62 -0.18
C ILE A 92 -7.55 -8.50 -0.62
N THR A 93 -6.43 -8.43 0.11
CA THR A 93 -5.24 -9.21 -0.17
C THR A 93 -5.47 -10.72 -0.04
N SER A 94 -6.25 -11.15 0.98
CA SER A 94 -6.51 -12.58 1.21
C SER A 94 -7.59 -13.16 0.30
N SER A 95 -8.51 -12.34 -0.19
CA SER A 95 -9.56 -12.77 -1.13
C SER A 95 -9.07 -12.89 -2.57
N GLY A 96 -7.88 -12.35 -2.88
CA GLY A 96 -7.38 -12.28 -4.26
C GLY A 96 -8.10 -11.24 -5.11
N GLU A 97 -8.73 -10.24 -4.50
CA GLU A 97 -9.30 -9.10 -5.22
C GLU A 97 -8.20 -8.36 -5.98
N ASN A 98 -8.46 -8.07 -7.26
CA ASN A 98 -7.49 -7.37 -8.08
C ASN A 98 -7.38 -5.89 -7.69
N TYR A 99 -6.17 -5.45 -7.48
CA TYR A 99 -5.75 -4.05 -7.40
C TYR A 99 -4.33 -3.93 -7.94
N ASP A 100 -3.94 -2.71 -8.34
CA ASP A 100 -2.64 -2.47 -8.96
C ASP A 100 -1.70 -1.73 -8.00
N ILE A 101 -2.23 -0.79 -7.20
CA ILE A 101 -1.43 0.06 -6.32
C ILE A 101 -2.10 0.12 -4.94
N ALA A 102 -1.32 0.04 -3.88
CA ALA A 102 -1.80 0.23 -2.51
C ALA A 102 -0.69 0.77 -1.60
N PHE A 103 -1.07 1.43 -0.52
CA PHE A 103 -0.15 1.67 0.59
C PHE A 103 0.20 0.33 1.24
N ALA A 104 1.49 0.04 1.31
CA ALA A 104 1.98 -1.26 1.76
C ALA A 104 1.91 -1.40 3.30
N ASP A 105 0.71 -1.71 3.81
CA ASP A 105 0.49 -2.00 5.23
C ASP A 105 1.10 -3.35 5.62
N ASN A 106 1.55 -3.48 6.88
CA ASN A 106 2.24 -4.67 7.38
C ASN A 106 3.31 -5.20 6.41
N TYR A 107 4.11 -4.28 5.87
CA TYR A 107 4.97 -4.47 4.72
C TYR A 107 5.78 -5.76 4.75
N VAL A 108 6.58 -5.98 5.80
CA VAL A 108 7.47 -7.15 5.91
C VAL A 108 6.68 -8.46 5.88
N VAL A 109 5.60 -8.55 6.67
CA VAL A 109 4.78 -9.75 6.79
C VAL A 109 4.07 -10.06 5.47
N ASN A 110 3.49 -9.06 4.83
CA ASN A 110 2.77 -9.23 3.58
C ASN A 110 3.70 -9.51 2.39
N ALA A 111 4.88 -8.89 2.36
CA ALA A 111 5.93 -9.23 1.38
C ALA A 111 6.37 -10.70 1.50
N GLN A 112 6.61 -11.19 2.72
CA GLN A 112 6.99 -12.58 2.95
C GLN A 112 5.89 -13.59 2.60
N LYS A 113 4.63 -13.19 2.72
CA LYS A 113 3.47 -14.00 2.30
C LYS A 113 3.19 -13.96 0.79
N GLY A 114 3.95 -13.17 0.03
CA GLY A 114 3.75 -13.01 -1.43
C GLY A 114 2.55 -12.14 -1.80
N ALA A 115 2.08 -11.27 -0.89
CA ALA A 115 0.98 -10.35 -1.15
C ALA A 115 1.38 -9.18 -2.05
N TYR A 116 2.66 -8.89 -2.15
CA TYR A 116 3.22 -7.80 -2.98
C TYR A 116 4.13 -8.35 -4.06
N ALA A 117 4.12 -7.72 -5.22
CA ALA A 117 5.00 -8.06 -6.34
C ALA A 117 6.48 -7.76 -5.99
N ASP A 118 7.38 -8.63 -6.43
CA ASP A 118 8.82 -8.38 -6.36
C ASP A 118 9.19 -7.30 -7.41
N LEU A 119 9.56 -6.12 -6.95
CA LEU A 119 9.91 -4.97 -7.77
C LEU A 119 11.42 -4.84 -8.01
N THR A 120 12.25 -5.75 -7.49
CA THR A 120 13.71 -5.59 -7.43
C THR A 120 14.32 -5.27 -8.79
N GLU A 121 13.97 -6.05 -9.81
CA GLU A 121 14.51 -5.84 -11.15
C GLU A 121 13.82 -4.68 -11.90
N LEU A 122 12.52 -4.51 -11.71
CA LEU A 122 11.77 -3.38 -12.26
C LEU A 122 12.28 -2.05 -11.69
N TYR A 123 12.60 -2.02 -10.40
CA TYR A 123 13.11 -0.83 -9.73
C TYR A 123 14.46 -0.38 -10.30
N LYS A 124 15.35 -1.34 -10.62
CA LYS A 124 16.64 -1.05 -11.22
C LYS A 124 16.53 -0.59 -12.68
N LYS A 125 15.60 -1.17 -13.42
CA LYS A 125 15.45 -0.94 -14.85
C LYS A 125 14.56 0.27 -15.15
N GLU A 126 13.34 0.28 -14.65
CA GLU A 126 12.34 1.30 -14.96
C GLU A 126 12.34 2.45 -13.94
N GLY A 127 12.72 2.17 -12.68
CA GLY A 127 12.81 3.13 -11.58
C GLY A 127 14.22 3.67 -11.32
N ALA A 128 15.16 3.54 -12.25
CA ALA A 128 16.58 3.86 -12.01
C ALA A 128 16.82 5.31 -11.56
N GLU A 129 16.08 6.27 -12.10
CA GLU A 129 16.21 7.68 -11.70
C GLU A 129 15.66 7.92 -10.30
N LEU A 130 14.53 7.30 -9.96
CA LEU A 130 13.99 7.33 -8.60
C LEU A 130 14.94 6.64 -7.61
N TYR A 131 15.53 5.50 -7.99
CA TYR A 131 16.50 4.77 -7.18
C TYR A 131 17.72 5.63 -6.83
N LYS A 132 18.22 6.41 -7.79
CA LYS A 132 19.36 7.33 -7.59
C LYS A 132 18.98 8.55 -6.75
N ALA A 133 17.72 9.01 -6.86
CA ALA A 133 17.26 10.20 -6.13
C ALA A 133 16.96 9.93 -4.65
N LEU A 134 16.73 8.67 -4.26
CA LEU A 134 16.45 8.28 -2.88
C LEU A 134 17.74 8.08 -2.08
N ASP A 135 17.71 8.49 -0.81
CA ASP A 135 18.78 8.14 0.12
C ASP A 135 18.91 6.61 0.23
N PRO A 136 20.13 6.06 0.16
CA PRO A 136 20.35 4.61 0.28
C PRO A 136 19.74 3.96 1.54
N ALA A 137 19.55 4.74 2.62
CA ALA A 137 18.91 4.26 3.84
C ALA A 137 17.44 3.86 3.61
N TYR A 138 16.71 4.58 2.74
CA TYR A 138 15.33 4.21 2.37
C TYR A 138 15.29 2.87 1.64
N ILE A 139 16.21 2.68 0.69
CA ILE A 139 16.32 1.42 -0.06
C ILE A 139 16.66 0.26 0.87
N LYS A 140 17.66 0.46 1.75
CA LYS A 140 18.05 -0.55 2.73
C LYS A 140 16.91 -0.89 3.69
N GLY A 141 16.21 0.11 4.21
CA GLY A 141 15.08 -0.07 5.12
C GLY A 141 13.87 -0.74 4.46
N ASN A 142 13.74 -0.59 3.13
CA ASN A 142 12.65 -1.15 2.34
C ASN A 142 12.97 -2.56 1.77
N THR A 143 14.16 -3.09 2.04
CA THR A 143 14.58 -4.40 1.54
C THR A 143 14.18 -5.51 2.52
N VAL A 144 13.43 -6.49 2.03
CA VAL A 144 12.99 -7.68 2.79
C VAL A 144 13.59 -8.92 2.13
N ASN A 145 14.44 -9.67 2.85
CA ASN A 145 15.12 -10.86 2.34
C ASN A 145 15.85 -10.62 1.00
N GLY A 146 16.51 -9.47 0.86
CA GLY A 146 17.25 -9.08 -0.34
C GLY A 146 16.40 -8.58 -1.51
N LYS A 147 15.09 -8.40 -1.33
CA LYS A 147 14.13 -7.98 -2.35
C LYS A 147 13.38 -6.72 -1.96
N ILE A 148 12.93 -5.97 -2.97
CA ILE A 148 12.15 -4.75 -2.82
C ILE A 148 10.72 -5.03 -3.31
N TYR A 149 9.72 -4.73 -2.47
CA TYR A 149 8.31 -4.99 -2.77
C TYR A 149 7.45 -3.71 -2.79
N ALA A 150 8.03 -2.57 -2.47
CA ALA A 150 7.34 -1.28 -2.51
C ALA A 150 8.30 -0.16 -2.84
N VAL A 151 7.77 0.95 -3.33
CA VAL A 151 8.50 2.22 -3.46
C VAL A 151 8.42 2.94 -2.12
N PRO A 152 9.55 3.28 -1.47
CA PRO A 152 9.51 4.00 -0.21
C PRO A 152 8.99 5.43 -0.39
N VAL A 153 8.20 5.90 0.57
CA VAL A 153 7.79 7.29 0.62
C VAL A 153 8.96 8.12 1.15
N ALA A 154 9.46 9.06 0.35
CA ALA A 154 10.50 9.99 0.75
C ALA A 154 9.91 11.10 1.62
N ALA A 155 9.62 10.78 2.86
CA ALA A 155 9.10 11.71 3.86
C ALA A 155 10.08 11.85 5.03
N ASN A 156 9.78 12.73 5.97
CA ASN A 156 10.57 12.84 7.21
C ASN A 156 10.52 11.51 7.97
N VAL A 157 11.67 10.87 8.14
CA VAL A 157 11.81 9.58 8.84
C VAL A 157 11.99 9.73 10.35
N ALA A 158 12.12 10.96 10.82
CA ALA A 158 12.21 11.27 12.23
C ALA A 158 11.06 12.19 12.65
N SER A 159 10.42 11.86 13.75
CA SER A 159 9.49 12.75 14.44
C SER A 159 9.99 12.97 15.86
N SER A 160 9.92 14.20 16.33
CA SER A 160 10.17 14.52 17.72
C SER A 160 8.86 14.85 18.42
N GLN A 161 8.72 14.40 19.66
CA GLN A 161 7.65 14.89 20.52
C GLN A 161 8.08 16.22 21.11
N ASN A 162 7.23 17.22 20.95
CA ASN A 162 7.52 18.56 21.41
C ASN A 162 6.36 19.09 22.26
N PHE A 163 6.69 19.89 23.27
CA PHE A 163 5.69 20.68 23.96
C PHE A 163 5.60 22.05 23.28
N ALA A 164 4.42 22.42 22.81
CA ALA A 164 4.15 23.73 22.23
C ALA A 164 3.48 24.61 23.28
N PHE A 165 4.04 25.77 23.51
CA PHE A 165 3.52 26.76 24.46
C PHE A 165 3.05 28.03 23.73
N ASN A 166 1.96 28.63 24.19
CA ASN A 166 1.54 29.93 23.69
C ASN A 166 2.44 31.03 24.28
N GLY A 167 3.35 31.56 23.45
CA GLY A 167 4.34 32.56 23.86
C GLY A 167 3.71 33.84 24.41
N ALA A 168 2.56 34.29 23.89
CA ALA A 168 1.87 35.46 24.40
C ALA A 168 1.35 35.27 25.84
N LEU A 169 0.84 34.09 26.15
CA LEU A 169 0.39 33.76 27.51
C LEU A 169 1.57 33.60 28.48
N LEU A 170 2.66 32.98 28.04
CA LEU A 170 3.88 32.88 28.85
C LEU A 170 4.39 34.26 29.23
N ALA A 171 4.48 35.18 28.25
CA ALA A 171 4.90 36.56 28.50
C ALA A 171 3.93 37.31 29.42
N LYS A 172 2.61 37.17 29.19
CA LYS A 172 1.58 37.81 30.03
C LYS A 172 1.67 37.40 31.49
N TYR A 173 1.96 36.14 31.78
CA TYR A 173 1.99 35.59 33.12
C TYR A 173 3.41 35.49 33.71
N GLY A 174 4.44 35.90 32.99
CA GLY A 174 5.81 35.82 33.43
C GLY A 174 6.28 34.40 33.73
N ILE A 175 5.96 33.46 32.81
CA ILE A 175 6.32 32.05 32.96
C ILE A 175 7.53 31.75 32.09
N ASP A 176 8.61 31.30 32.70
CA ASP A 176 9.83 30.85 32.01
C ASP A 176 9.79 29.35 31.73
N ILE A 177 10.05 28.98 30.51
CA ILE A 177 10.10 27.57 30.03
C ILE A 177 11.49 27.12 29.57
N SER A 178 12.51 27.96 29.74
CA SER A 178 13.88 27.69 29.27
C SER A 178 14.49 26.42 29.88
N GLY A 179 14.03 26.02 31.07
CA GLY A 179 14.46 24.81 31.76
C GLY A 179 13.67 23.56 31.43
N VAL A 180 12.68 23.63 30.50
CA VAL A 180 11.84 22.48 30.17
C VAL A 180 12.54 21.60 29.15
N THR A 181 13.09 20.47 29.60
CA THR A 181 13.82 19.49 28.80
C THR A 181 13.27 18.06 28.96
N SER A 182 12.37 17.82 29.92
CA SER A 182 11.76 16.53 30.21
C SER A 182 10.35 16.71 30.80
N TYR A 183 9.62 15.60 30.99
CA TYR A 183 8.33 15.63 31.68
C TYR A 183 8.43 16.10 33.13
N GLU A 184 9.50 15.73 33.83
CA GLU A 184 9.74 16.14 35.21
C GLU A 184 9.97 17.65 35.33
N THR A 185 10.70 18.24 34.37
CA THR A 185 10.93 19.69 34.34
C THR A 185 9.72 20.46 33.80
N LEU A 186 8.77 19.83 33.18
CA LEU A 186 7.50 20.40 32.73
C LEU A 186 6.53 20.62 33.92
N GLU A 187 6.49 19.71 34.91
CA GLU A 187 5.54 19.76 36.01
C GLU A 187 5.49 21.10 36.75
N PRO A 188 6.63 21.72 37.15
CA PRO A 188 6.64 23.05 37.83
C PRO A 188 6.03 24.15 36.96
N VAL A 189 6.23 24.08 35.62
CA VAL A 189 5.66 25.05 34.68
C VAL A 189 4.14 24.90 34.61
N LEU A 190 3.63 23.67 34.54
CA LEU A 190 2.17 23.40 34.56
C LEU A 190 1.52 23.89 35.87
N LYS A 191 2.18 23.75 36.99
CA LYS A 191 1.72 24.32 38.31
C LYS A 191 1.61 25.83 38.21
N GLN A 192 2.64 26.53 37.72
CA GLN A 192 2.59 27.96 37.51
C GLN A 192 1.49 28.42 36.57
N ILE A 193 1.27 27.68 35.45
CA ILE A 193 0.17 27.98 34.53
C ILE A 193 -1.16 27.86 35.24
N LYS A 194 -1.39 26.79 36.01
CA LYS A 194 -2.62 26.56 36.75
C LYS A 194 -2.87 27.65 37.81
N GLU A 195 -1.84 28.17 38.46
CA GLU A 195 -1.95 29.20 39.50
C GLU A 195 -2.19 30.58 38.91
N LYS A 196 -1.54 30.92 37.79
CA LYS A 196 -1.52 32.29 37.25
C LYS A 196 -2.51 32.51 36.11
N ALA A 197 -2.88 31.45 35.40
CA ALA A 197 -3.76 31.49 34.22
C ALA A 197 -5.02 30.66 34.48
N PRO A 198 -6.06 31.21 35.11
CA PRO A 198 -7.29 30.55 35.44
C PRO A 198 -8.12 30.15 34.20
#